data_faf1de091bee57ba5983d51c5f0b9361
#
_entry.id   faf1de091bee57ba5983d51c5f0b9361
#
_cell.length_a   1.000
_cell.length_b   1.000
_cell.length_c   1.000
_cell.angle_alpha   90.00
_cell.angle_beta   90.00
_cell.angle_gamma   90.00
#
_symmetry.space_group_name_H-M   'P 1'
#
loop_
_entity.id
_entity.type
_entity.pdbx_description
1 polymer ?
#
loop_
_entity_poly.entity_id
_entity_poly.type
_entity_poly.pdbx_seq_one_letter_code
_entity_poly.pdbx_strand_id
1 'polypeptide(L)'
;ITLKNKKDMETPQTGYQVKTYNVPVKRYCQTLDLRDSPELIAEYRKRHSQAEVWPEILAGIHEVGILEMEIYILGTRLFMIVEAPVDFDWDTAMARLNTLPRQQEWEEYMSILQQAAPGMSSAEKWRPMERMFHLYNT
;
A
#
# COMPACT_ATOMS: atom_id res chain seq x y z
N ILE A 1 -16.06 -20.29 -25.06
CA ILE A 1 -16.18 -19.59 -23.78
C ILE A 1 -14.82 -19.03 -23.40
N THR A 2 -14.77 -17.75 -23.16
CA THR A 2 -13.56 -17.11 -22.69
C THR A 2 -13.48 -17.29 -21.16
N LEU A 3 -12.42 -17.92 -20.69
CA LEU A 3 -12.20 -18.04 -19.27
C LEU A 3 -11.59 -16.73 -18.75
N LYS A 4 -12.14 -16.23 -17.66
CA LYS A 4 -11.54 -15.11 -16.96
C LYS A 4 -10.26 -15.56 -16.30
N ASN A 5 -9.24 -14.69 -16.27
CA ASN A 5 -8.07 -14.99 -15.48
C ASN A 5 -8.40 -14.85 -13.98
N LYS A 6 -7.50 -15.31 -13.13
CA LYS A 6 -7.70 -15.32 -11.68
C LYS A 6 -7.98 -13.93 -11.12
N LYS A 7 -7.29 -12.92 -11.63
CA LYS A 7 -7.44 -11.54 -11.17
C LYS A 7 -8.83 -10.99 -11.46
N ASP A 8 -9.39 -11.32 -12.63
CA ASP A 8 -10.72 -10.85 -13.01
C ASP A 8 -11.83 -11.48 -12.16
N MET A 9 -11.55 -12.62 -11.52
CA MET A 9 -12.52 -13.33 -10.67
C MET A 9 -12.47 -12.90 -9.21
N GLU A 10 -11.47 -12.13 -8.81
CA GLU A 10 -11.32 -11.68 -7.43
C GLU A 10 -12.20 -10.46 -7.17
N THR A 11 -13.06 -10.58 -6.17
CA THR A 11 -13.98 -9.53 -5.74
C THR A 11 -13.98 -9.48 -4.21
N PRO A 12 -14.51 -8.40 -3.60
CA PRO A 12 -14.64 -8.39 -2.14
C PRO A 12 -15.40 -9.58 -1.58
N GLN A 13 -16.41 -10.08 -2.31
CA GLN A 13 -17.22 -11.22 -1.85
C GLN A 13 -16.50 -12.55 -2.03
N THR A 14 -15.65 -12.69 -3.04
CA THR A 14 -14.92 -13.94 -3.29
C THR A 14 -13.58 -14.00 -2.56
N GLY A 15 -13.11 -12.85 -2.08
CA GLY A 15 -11.81 -12.73 -1.43
C GLY A 15 -10.67 -12.61 -2.42
N TYR A 16 -9.50 -12.27 -1.90
CA TYR A 16 -8.28 -12.07 -2.68
C TYR A 16 -7.25 -13.10 -2.25
N GLN A 17 -6.66 -13.78 -3.23
CA GLN A 17 -5.62 -14.74 -2.92
C GLN A 17 -4.35 -14.01 -2.49
N VAL A 18 -3.75 -14.49 -1.40
CA VAL A 18 -2.50 -13.91 -0.89
C VAL A 18 -1.32 -14.71 -1.38
N LYS A 19 -0.17 -14.03 -1.48
CA LYS A 19 1.09 -14.69 -1.79
C LYS A 19 1.63 -15.45 -0.59
N THR A 20 2.36 -16.52 -0.88
CA THR A 20 3.13 -17.27 0.13
C THR A 20 4.61 -17.01 -0.09
N TYR A 21 5.38 -17.06 0.99
CA TYR A 21 6.82 -16.80 0.96
C TYR A 21 7.56 -17.92 1.68
N ASN A 22 8.82 -18.13 1.28
CA ASN A 22 9.66 -19.16 1.88
C ASN A 22 10.31 -18.75 3.18
N VAL A 23 9.94 -17.59 3.71
CA VAL A 23 10.47 -17.05 4.96
C VAL A 23 9.30 -16.62 5.85
N PRO A 24 9.47 -16.63 7.17
CA PRO A 24 8.46 -16.06 8.05
C PRO A 24 8.27 -14.58 7.77
N VAL A 25 7.02 -14.13 7.76
CA VAL A 25 6.69 -12.73 7.48
C VAL A 25 5.90 -12.13 8.62
N LYS A 26 5.95 -10.81 8.71
CA LYS A 26 5.11 -10.03 9.61
C LYS A 26 4.36 -8.98 8.81
N ARG A 27 3.28 -8.46 9.40
CA ARG A 27 2.34 -7.57 8.71
C ARG A 27 2.23 -6.26 9.46
N TYR A 28 2.20 -5.17 8.69
CA TYR A 28 1.87 -3.83 9.16
C TYR A 28 0.55 -3.42 8.51
N CYS A 29 -0.35 -2.85 9.29
CA CYS A 29 -1.62 -2.33 8.79
C CYS A 29 -1.69 -0.85 9.09
N GLN A 30 -2.08 -0.06 8.09
CA GLN A 30 -2.12 1.39 8.18
C GLN A 30 -3.37 1.94 7.51
N THR A 31 -3.76 3.14 7.86
CA THR A 31 -4.94 3.77 7.28
C THR A 31 -4.67 5.24 6.96
N LEU A 32 -5.42 5.74 5.98
CA LEU A 32 -5.36 7.12 5.52
C LEU A 32 -6.65 7.43 4.77
N ASP A 33 -7.12 8.66 4.84
CA ASP A 33 -8.29 9.08 4.08
C ASP A 33 -7.89 9.84 2.82
N LEU A 34 -8.61 9.59 1.73
CA LEU A 34 -8.57 10.43 0.54
C LEU A 34 -9.46 11.66 0.75
N ARG A 35 -9.20 12.70 -0.02
CA ARG A 35 -10.10 13.84 -0.07
C ARG A 35 -11.42 13.41 -0.68
N ASP A 36 -12.53 13.92 -0.16
CA ASP A 36 -13.87 13.52 -0.59
C ASP A 36 -14.24 14.22 -1.91
N SER A 37 -13.63 13.74 -2.98
CA SER A 37 -13.84 14.24 -4.34
C SER A 37 -13.82 13.07 -5.31
N PRO A 38 -14.91 12.82 -6.05
CA PRO A 38 -14.94 11.72 -7.01
C PRO A 38 -13.80 11.77 -8.02
N GLU A 39 -13.43 12.97 -8.46
CA GLU A 39 -12.36 13.15 -9.44
C GLU A 39 -11.00 12.78 -8.86
N LEU A 40 -10.72 13.19 -7.62
CA LEU A 40 -9.45 12.88 -6.95
C LEU A 40 -9.36 11.40 -6.60
N ILE A 41 -10.47 10.78 -6.18
CA ILE A 41 -10.52 9.35 -5.91
C ILE A 41 -10.24 8.56 -7.19
N ALA A 42 -10.86 8.96 -8.31
CA ALA A 42 -10.63 8.32 -9.60
C ALA A 42 -9.16 8.44 -10.04
N GLU A 43 -8.55 9.60 -9.82
CA GLU A 43 -7.14 9.80 -10.14
C GLU A 43 -6.24 8.92 -9.27
N TYR A 44 -6.55 8.79 -7.98
CA TYR A 44 -5.80 7.93 -7.07
C TYR A 44 -5.84 6.47 -7.53
N ARG A 45 -7.03 5.98 -7.90
CA ARG A 45 -7.18 4.62 -8.45
C ARG A 45 -6.39 4.44 -9.73
N LYS A 46 -6.43 5.42 -10.62
CA LYS A 46 -5.71 5.38 -11.89
C LYS A 46 -4.20 5.30 -11.68
N ARG A 47 -3.66 6.12 -10.78
CA ARG A 47 -2.23 6.16 -10.50
C ARG A 47 -1.72 4.89 -9.83
N HIS A 48 -2.59 4.11 -9.22
CA HIS A 48 -2.24 2.81 -8.63
C HIS A 48 -2.56 1.64 -9.56
N SER A 49 -3.06 1.88 -10.77
CA SER A 49 -3.28 0.81 -11.73
C SER A 49 -1.95 0.30 -12.28
N GLN A 50 -1.93 -0.94 -12.75
CA GLN A 50 -0.71 -1.53 -13.31
C GLN A 50 -0.14 -0.73 -14.49
N ALA A 51 -1.01 -0.09 -15.28
CA ALA A 51 -0.59 0.67 -16.44
C ALA A 51 0.01 2.03 -16.09
N GLU A 52 -0.37 2.61 -14.95
CA GLU A 52 -0.07 4.00 -14.63
C GLU A 52 0.87 4.19 -13.44
N VAL A 53 1.08 3.14 -12.63
CA VAL A 53 1.98 3.26 -11.48
C VAL A 53 3.42 3.45 -11.96
N TRP A 54 4.15 4.35 -11.30
CA TRP A 54 5.51 4.63 -11.70
C TRP A 54 6.43 3.45 -11.36
N PRO A 55 7.19 2.94 -12.34
CA PRO A 55 8.08 1.80 -12.10
C PRO A 55 9.10 2.03 -10.99
N GLU A 56 9.59 3.27 -10.84
CA GLU A 56 10.56 3.61 -9.80
C GLU A 56 9.98 3.42 -8.40
N ILE A 57 8.67 3.67 -8.23
CA ILE A 57 7.99 3.49 -6.94
C ILE A 57 7.92 2.01 -6.58
N LEU A 58 7.55 1.16 -7.53
CA LEU A 58 7.54 -0.29 -7.31
C LEU A 58 8.94 -0.81 -7.00
N ALA A 59 9.94 -0.35 -7.75
CA ALA A 59 11.33 -0.75 -7.53
C ALA A 59 11.82 -0.34 -6.14
N GLY A 60 11.47 0.87 -5.69
CA GLY A 60 11.87 1.36 -4.38
C GLY A 60 11.26 0.54 -3.24
N ILE A 61 9.98 0.18 -3.36
CA ILE A 61 9.30 -0.64 -2.36
C ILE A 61 9.99 -2.00 -2.24
N HIS A 62 10.31 -2.64 -3.36
CA HIS A 62 11.05 -3.91 -3.36
C HIS A 62 12.44 -3.74 -2.76
N GLU A 63 13.13 -2.68 -3.12
CA GLU A 63 14.53 -2.47 -2.72
C GLU A 63 14.68 -2.37 -1.20
N VAL A 64 13.72 -1.78 -0.50
CA VAL A 64 13.79 -1.67 0.95
C VAL A 64 13.36 -2.94 1.67
N GLY A 65 12.96 -3.98 0.95
CA GLY A 65 12.68 -5.29 1.53
C GLY A 65 11.21 -5.60 1.79
N ILE A 66 10.30 -4.77 1.30
CA ILE A 66 8.86 -5.06 1.39
C ILE A 66 8.53 -6.19 0.41
N LEU A 67 7.85 -7.22 0.92
CA LEU A 67 7.48 -8.39 0.12
C LEU A 67 6.11 -8.22 -0.54
N GLU A 68 5.19 -7.55 0.13
CA GLU A 68 3.86 -7.30 -0.40
C GLU A 68 3.32 -5.97 0.11
N MET A 69 2.61 -5.27 -0.74
CA MET A 69 1.86 -4.08 -0.36
C MET A 69 0.51 -4.14 -1.06
N GLU A 70 -0.55 -4.06 -0.27
CA GLU A 70 -1.91 -4.01 -0.78
C GLU A 70 -2.60 -2.78 -0.21
N ILE A 71 -3.41 -2.12 -1.03
CA ILE A 71 -4.24 -1.01 -0.56
C ILE A 71 -5.69 -1.34 -0.90
N TYR A 72 -6.53 -1.30 0.12
CA TYR A 72 -7.98 -1.48 0.02
C TYR A 72 -8.65 -0.13 0.19
N ILE A 73 -9.82 0.03 -0.38
CA ILE A 73 -10.58 1.28 -0.31
C ILE A 73 -12.04 1.01 -0.01
N LEU A 74 -12.59 1.82 0.89
CA LEU A 74 -14.04 1.86 1.13
C LEU A 74 -14.43 3.34 1.29
N GLY A 75 -15.18 3.86 0.30
CA GLY A 75 -15.46 5.29 0.26
C GLY A 75 -14.18 6.10 0.12
N THR A 76 -13.89 6.93 1.10
CA THR A 76 -12.63 7.71 1.16
C THR A 76 -11.56 7.02 1.99
N ARG A 77 -11.90 5.97 2.73
CA ARG A 77 -10.96 5.31 3.65
C ARG A 77 -10.08 4.33 2.91
N LEU A 78 -8.79 4.48 3.07
CA LEU A 78 -7.78 3.55 2.59
C LEU A 78 -7.28 2.69 3.73
N PHE A 79 -7.02 1.43 3.43
CA PHE A 79 -6.41 0.47 4.34
C PHE A 79 -5.24 -0.18 3.62
N MET A 80 -4.03 -0.02 4.15
CA MET A 80 -2.82 -0.59 3.55
C MET A 80 -2.32 -1.76 4.39
N ILE A 81 -2.00 -2.85 3.72
CA ILE A 81 -1.32 -4.00 4.31
C ILE A 81 0.09 -4.05 3.70
N VAL A 82 1.11 -4.09 4.56
CA VAL A 82 2.49 -4.30 4.16
C VAL A 82 3.00 -5.56 4.82
N GLU A 83 3.57 -6.47 4.03
CA GLU A 83 4.20 -7.69 4.54
C GLU A 83 5.69 -7.64 4.28
N ALA A 84 6.46 -8.05 5.27
CA ALA A 84 7.92 -8.01 5.22
C ALA A 84 8.49 -9.17 6.06
N PRO A 85 9.78 -9.53 5.87
CA PRO A 85 10.40 -10.52 6.74
C PRO A 85 10.34 -10.11 8.20
N VAL A 86 10.34 -11.10 9.10
CA VAL A 86 10.18 -10.81 10.54
C VAL A 86 11.29 -9.94 11.11
N ASP A 87 12.47 -9.93 10.48
CA ASP A 87 13.61 -9.09 10.91
C ASP A 87 13.63 -7.72 10.22
N PHE A 88 12.60 -7.39 9.44
CA PHE A 88 12.50 -6.09 8.78
C PHE A 88 12.41 -4.96 9.81
N ASP A 89 13.21 -3.91 9.62
CA ASP A 89 13.19 -2.72 10.47
C ASP A 89 12.46 -1.61 9.74
N TRP A 90 11.25 -1.30 10.21
CA TRP A 90 10.36 -0.33 9.58
C TRP A 90 10.99 1.04 9.44
N ASP A 91 11.54 1.57 10.55
CA ASP A 91 12.05 2.94 10.55
C ASP A 91 13.23 3.12 9.59
N THR A 92 14.14 2.17 9.59
CA THR A 92 15.29 2.18 8.67
C THR A 92 14.83 2.07 7.22
N ALA A 93 13.89 1.16 6.94
CA ALA A 93 13.39 0.96 5.58
C ALA A 93 12.66 2.19 5.06
N MET A 94 11.81 2.80 5.88
CA MET A 94 11.06 3.99 5.46
C MET A 94 11.97 5.20 5.24
N ALA A 95 12.99 5.37 6.09
CA ALA A 95 13.97 6.44 5.90
C ALA A 95 14.73 6.26 4.58
N ARG A 96 15.10 5.03 4.25
CA ARG A 96 15.78 4.72 2.98
C ARG A 96 14.84 4.93 1.79
N LEU A 97 13.59 4.47 1.89
CA LEU A 97 12.60 4.62 0.82
C LEU A 97 12.45 6.08 0.41
N ASN A 98 12.44 6.98 1.39
CA ASN A 98 12.31 8.42 1.15
C ASN A 98 13.43 8.99 0.27
N THR A 99 14.58 8.32 0.18
CA THR A 99 15.74 8.79 -0.60
C THR A 99 15.80 8.16 -1.99
N LEU A 100 14.95 7.19 -2.28
CA LEU A 100 15.00 6.46 -3.55
C LEU A 100 14.36 7.25 -4.68
N PRO A 101 14.69 6.92 -5.96
CA PRO A 101 14.27 7.73 -7.10
C PRO A 101 12.76 7.95 -7.16
N ARG A 102 12.37 9.20 -7.33
CA ARG A 102 11.01 9.68 -7.52
C ARG A 102 10.06 9.47 -6.33
N GLN A 103 10.54 8.94 -5.19
CA GLN A 103 9.66 8.70 -4.05
C GLN A 103 9.08 10.00 -3.51
N GLN A 104 9.89 11.04 -3.36
CA GLN A 104 9.40 12.33 -2.86
C GLN A 104 8.42 12.98 -3.83
N GLU A 105 8.70 12.87 -5.12
CA GLU A 105 7.79 13.36 -6.16
C GLU A 105 6.45 12.64 -6.09
N TRP A 106 6.46 11.32 -5.90
CA TRP A 106 5.25 10.52 -5.72
C TRP A 106 4.48 10.95 -4.48
N GLU A 107 5.17 11.15 -3.37
CA GLU A 107 4.52 11.55 -2.12
C GLU A 107 3.87 12.92 -2.23
N GLU A 108 4.50 13.87 -2.92
CA GLU A 108 3.91 15.18 -3.19
C GLU A 108 2.67 15.06 -4.08
N TYR A 109 2.73 14.24 -5.12
CA TYR A 109 1.60 14.00 -5.99
C TYR A 109 0.42 13.39 -5.21
N MET A 110 0.70 12.35 -4.43
CA MET A 110 -0.34 11.67 -3.65
C MET A 110 -0.95 12.60 -2.59
N SER A 111 -0.17 13.52 -2.02
CA SER A 111 -0.66 14.47 -1.03
C SER A 111 -1.79 15.35 -1.55
N ILE A 112 -1.81 15.64 -2.86
CA ILE A 112 -2.88 16.41 -3.48
C ILE A 112 -4.21 15.64 -3.40
N LEU A 113 -4.14 14.33 -3.43
CA LEU A 113 -5.29 13.42 -3.47
C LEU A 113 -5.70 12.96 -2.06
N GLN A 114 -4.78 13.03 -1.11
CA GLN A 114 -4.93 12.50 0.24
C GLN A 114 -5.26 13.62 1.22
N GLN A 115 -5.90 13.27 2.34
CA GLN A 115 -6.06 14.18 3.48
C GLN A 115 -4.74 14.19 4.27
N ALA A 116 -3.76 14.90 3.73
CA ALA A 116 -2.42 14.99 4.30
C ALA A 116 -1.88 16.40 4.10
N ALA A 117 -1.00 16.83 5.00
CA ALA A 117 -0.33 18.12 4.87
C ALA A 117 0.79 18.01 3.81
N PRO A 118 1.11 19.13 3.12
CA PRO A 118 2.23 19.13 2.18
C PRO A 118 3.55 18.78 2.86
N GLY A 119 4.41 18.05 2.15
CA GLY A 119 5.74 17.70 2.62
C GLY A 119 5.81 16.49 3.53
N MET A 120 4.70 15.87 3.86
CA MET A 120 4.71 14.64 4.68
C MET A 120 5.22 13.45 3.88
N SER A 121 6.06 12.63 4.51
CA SER A 121 6.50 11.35 3.94
C SER A 121 5.39 10.30 4.07
N SER A 122 5.57 9.17 3.38
CA SER A 122 4.63 8.04 3.49
C SER A 122 4.44 7.60 4.95
N ALA A 123 5.54 7.47 5.68
CA ALA A 123 5.50 7.06 7.09
C ALA A 123 4.75 8.06 7.98
N GLU A 124 4.75 9.34 7.61
CA GLU A 124 4.04 10.36 8.37
C GLU A 124 2.55 10.44 8.03
N LYS A 125 2.18 10.13 6.77
CA LYS A 125 0.79 10.22 6.32
C LYS A 125 -0.05 9.04 6.79
N TRP A 126 0.50 7.83 6.68
CA TRP A 126 -0.20 6.61 7.01
C TRP A 126 -0.14 6.36 8.50
N ARG A 127 -1.30 6.18 9.11
CA ARG A 127 -1.38 5.95 10.55
C ARG A 127 -1.38 4.45 10.83
N PRO A 128 -0.47 3.95 11.67
CA PRO A 128 -0.45 2.53 12.00
C PRO A 128 -1.68 2.13 12.81
N MET A 129 -2.14 0.89 12.55
CA MET A 129 -3.28 0.32 13.23
C MET A 129 -2.82 -0.82 14.13
N GLU A 130 -3.39 -0.88 15.31
CA GLU A 130 -3.11 -1.93 16.28
C GLU A 130 -3.91 -3.19 15.93
N ARG A 131 -3.25 -4.36 16.01
CA ARG A 131 -3.98 -5.62 15.87
C ARG A 131 -4.74 -5.89 17.16
N MET A 132 -6.05 -5.74 17.10
CA MET A 132 -6.93 -5.86 18.25
C MET A 132 -7.29 -7.32 18.53
N PHE A 133 -7.37 -8.15 17.51
CA PHE A 133 -7.77 -9.55 17.62
C PHE A 133 -6.89 -10.40 16.71
N HIS A 134 -6.49 -11.56 17.23
CA HIS A 134 -5.80 -12.58 16.46
C HIS A 134 -6.43 -13.93 16.82
N LEU A 135 -6.83 -14.69 15.81
CA LEU A 135 -7.50 -15.97 16.01
C LEU A 135 -6.63 -16.98 16.78
N TYR A 136 -5.33 -16.92 16.52
CA TYR A 136 -4.36 -17.82 17.15
C TYR A 136 -3.65 -17.12 18.29
N ASN A 137 -3.37 -17.87 19.33
CA ASN A 137 -2.71 -17.37 20.54
C ASN A 137 -1.18 -17.43 20.39
N THR A 138 -0.65 -16.58 19.52
CA THR A 138 0.78 -16.53 19.22
C THR A 138 1.36 -15.15 19.46
#